data_c0284442cb31afb3724e597c3df64b10
#
_entry.id   c0284442cb31afb3724e597c3df64b10
#
_cell.length_a   1.000
_cell.length_b   1.000
_cell.length_c   1.000
_cell.angle_alpha   90.00
_cell.angle_beta   90.00
_cell.angle_gamma   90.00
#
_symmetry.space_group_name_H-M   'P 1'
#
loop_
_entity.id
_entity.type
_entity.pdbx_description
1 polymer ?
#
loop_
_entity_poly.entity_id
_entity_poly.type
_entity_poly.pdbx_seq_one_letter_code
_entity_poly.pdbx_strand_id
1 'polypeptide(L)'
;MSDILSNDYRDRRTFAIISHPDAGKTTLTEKLLLFGGAIALAGTVKGRKAARHATSDWMKMEQERGISVTSSVMQFPYQGRVINLLDTPGHEDFSEDTYRTLTAVDSALMVIDCAKGVEERTIKLMEVCRLRDTPIFTFINKLDREGREPMSLLDEVEDVLKIRCAPVTWPIGMGRTLRGVYHLLEDKVYFYEPGKGALVNNGEEVQGLDNPRLDELLPDSIAAFRDEIELLREAGNPFDHDAYLRGELTPVYFGSAIGNFGVREMLNGFAQYAPPPRARATTARAVTPEEAKFSGFVFKIQANMDPKHRDRIAFMRINSGTFTPGMKLRQVRLARDVKIPDALTFLAAEREHIDTAVAGDIIGIHNHGTIRIGDTFTEGEELQFTGIPDFAPELFRRVRLKDPLKMKALLKGLEQLCEEGATQFFKPLIGNDLILGAVGVLQFDVVKERLKSEYNVDCQFEGVNVATARWVEAPDDKALKAFTDKNQANLAHDHYGQLVYVAPSRVNLQLTQERHPDITFAATRDHLA
;
A
#
# COMPACT_ATOMS: atom_id res chain seq x y z
N MET A 1 8.36 -24.54 -18.56
CA MET A 1 7.79 -23.74 -19.65
C MET A 1 7.53 -22.38 -19.06
N SER A 2 8.29 -21.37 -19.44
CA SER A 2 7.99 -19.99 -19.07
C SER A 2 6.68 -19.63 -19.79
N ASP A 3 5.59 -19.52 -19.02
CA ASP A 3 4.37 -18.93 -19.52
C ASP A 3 4.74 -17.50 -19.97
N ILE A 4 4.67 -17.28 -21.29
CA ILE A 4 4.91 -15.95 -21.87
C ILE A 4 3.79 -15.08 -21.30
N LEU A 5 4.13 -14.21 -20.34
CA LEU A 5 3.19 -13.24 -19.77
C LEU A 5 2.60 -12.42 -20.92
N SER A 6 1.27 -12.33 -20.96
CA SER A 6 0.57 -11.51 -21.96
C SER A 6 1.11 -10.07 -21.94
N ASN A 7 1.37 -9.48 -23.09
CA ASN A 7 1.73 -8.07 -23.24
C ASN A 7 0.50 -7.15 -23.37
N ASP A 8 -0.70 -7.67 -23.14
CA ASP A 8 -1.92 -6.87 -23.13
C ASP A 8 -2.13 -6.25 -21.73
N TYR A 9 -2.19 -4.93 -21.66
CA TYR A 9 -2.44 -4.21 -20.40
C TYR A 9 -3.77 -4.62 -19.74
N ARG A 10 -4.77 -5.06 -20.54
CA ARG A 10 -6.08 -5.51 -20.04
C ARG A 10 -6.00 -6.76 -19.17
N ASP A 11 -4.90 -7.49 -19.24
CA ASP A 11 -4.65 -8.66 -18.40
C ASP A 11 -4.00 -8.32 -17.06
N ARG A 12 -3.62 -7.05 -16.83
CA ARG A 12 -3.06 -6.60 -15.55
C ARG A 12 -4.13 -6.38 -14.50
N ARG A 13 -3.83 -6.83 -13.28
CA ARG A 13 -4.61 -6.53 -12.07
C ARG A 13 -3.64 -6.04 -11.01
N THR A 14 -3.70 -4.74 -10.73
CA THR A 14 -2.76 -4.09 -9.80
C THR A 14 -3.52 -3.62 -8.59
N PHE A 15 -3.20 -4.18 -7.42
CA PHE A 15 -3.91 -3.88 -6.19
C PHE A 15 -3.00 -3.82 -4.97
N ALA A 16 -3.46 -3.09 -3.94
CA ALA A 16 -2.85 -3.06 -2.63
C ALA A 16 -3.69 -3.85 -1.63
N ILE A 17 -3.02 -4.57 -0.73
CA ILE A 17 -3.69 -5.14 0.45
C ILE A 17 -3.62 -4.11 1.57
N ILE A 18 -4.78 -3.75 2.11
CA ILE A 18 -4.95 -2.80 3.19
C ILE A 18 -5.68 -3.43 4.37
N SER A 19 -5.28 -3.09 5.58
CA SER A 19 -5.92 -3.61 6.79
C SER A 19 -5.51 -2.83 8.04
N HIS A 20 -6.26 -3.04 9.11
CA HIS A 20 -5.77 -2.77 10.47
C HIS A 20 -4.61 -3.73 10.82
N PRO A 21 -3.65 -3.34 11.69
CA PRO A 21 -2.63 -4.25 12.21
C PRO A 21 -3.25 -5.54 12.77
N ASP A 22 -2.57 -6.66 12.57
CA ASP A 22 -2.99 -7.99 13.03
C ASP A 22 -4.25 -8.58 12.36
N ALA A 23 -4.88 -7.93 11.38
CA ALA A 23 -6.02 -8.51 10.64
C ALA A 23 -5.63 -9.76 9.81
N GLY A 24 -4.33 -10.04 9.67
CA GLY A 24 -3.80 -11.20 8.96
C GLY A 24 -3.35 -10.92 7.54
N LYS A 25 -3.05 -9.65 7.22
CA LYS A 25 -2.60 -9.18 5.91
C LYS A 25 -1.41 -9.97 5.38
N THR A 26 -0.30 -10.01 6.12
CA THR A 26 0.93 -10.72 5.73
C THR A 26 0.69 -12.21 5.49
N THR A 27 -0.14 -12.86 6.32
CA THR A 27 -0.55 -14.25 6.11
C THR A 27 -1.32 -14.40 4.79
N LEU A 28 -2.26 -13.49 4.51
CA LEU A 28 -3.03 -13.51 3.28
C LEU A 28 -2.14 -13.27 2.06
N THR A 29 -1.22 -12.30 2.11
CA THR A 29 -0.21 -12.05 1.06
C THR A 29 0.55 -13.32 0.70
N GLU A 30 1.08 -14.05 1.68
CA GLU A 30 1.78 -15.31 1.44
C GLU A 30 0.90 -16.39 0.83
N LYS A 31 -0.38 -16.44 1.23
CA LYS A 31 -1.32 -17.39 0.65
C LYS A 31 -1.65 -17.05 -0.81
N LEU A 32 -1.80 -15.77 -1.14
CA LEU A 32 -2.01 -15.34 -2.53
C LEU A 32 -0.81 -15.73 -3.42
N LEU A 33 0.42 -15.54 -2.93
CA LEU A 33 1.63 -15.97 -3.63
C LEU A 33 1.71 -17.50 -3.79
N LEU A 34 1.27 -18.25 -2.77
CA LEU A 34 1.20 -19.70 -2.81
C LEU A 34 0.18 -20.19 -3.86
N PHE A 35 -1.04 -19.65 -3.86
CA PHE A 35 -2.08 -19.97 -4.82
C PHE A 35 -1.71 -19.54 -6.25
N GLY A 36 -0.99 -18.42 -6.37
CA GLY A 36 -0.42 -17.95 -7.64
C GLY A 36 0.78 -18.76 -8.12
N GLY A 37 1.27 -19.75 -7.34
CA GLY A 37 2.43 -20.55 -7.69
C GLY A 37 3.77 -19.81 -7.60
N ALA A 38 3.77 -18.59 -7.07
CA ALA A 38 4.98 -17.77 -6.95
C ALA A 38 5.91 -18.24 -5.82
N ILE A 39 5.38 -18.93 -4.81
CA ILE A 39 6.14 -19.58 -3.75
C ILE A 39 5.70 -21.04 -3.57
N ALA A 40 6.65 -21.92 -3.27
CA ALA A 40 6.37 -23.35 -3.10
C ALA A 40 5.77 -23.70 -1.72
N LEU A 41 6.00 -22.86 -0.71
CA LEU A 41 5.56 -23.07 0.67
C LEU A 41 5.38 -21.72 1.38
N ALA A 42 4.18 -21.44 1.87
CA ALA A 42 3.94 -20.27 2.69
C ALA A 42 4.59 -20.43 4.07
N GLY A 43 5.25 -19.38 4.56
CA GLY A 43 5.75 -19.31 5.93
C GLY A 43 4.58 -19.26 6.92
N THR A 44 4.74 -19.89 8.07
CA THR A 44 3.80 -19.70 9.17
C THR A 44 4.25 -18.49 9.98
N VAL A 45 3.50 -17.40 9.93
CA VAL A 45 3.76 -16.14 10.67
C VAL A 45 3.65 -16.33 12.20
N LYS A 46 3.20 -17.48 12.67
CA LYS A 46 3.09 -17.79 14.09
C LYS A 46 4.19 -18.71 14.59
N GLY A 47 5.09 -18.14 15.34
CA GLY A 47 5.95 -18.86 16.28
C GLY A 47 7.31 -18.19 16.46
N ARG A 48 7.64 -17.80 17.70
CA ARG A 48 8.98 -17.34 18.13
C ARG A 48 10.16 -18.27 17.77
N LYS A 49 9.92 -19.32 16.97
CA LYS A 49 10.90 -20.34 16.57
C LYS A 49 10.78 -20.76 15.08
N ALA A 50 10.01 -20.09 14.24
CA ALA A 50 9.98 -20.43 12.82
C ALA A 50 11.22 -19.85 12.12
N ALA A 51 12.05 -20.70 11.56
CA ALA A 51 13.26 -20.32 10.81
C ALA A 51 12.97 -19.69 9.43
N ARG A 52 11.71 -19.37 9.12
CA ARG A 52 11.27 -18.72 7.88
C ARG A 52 10.40 -17.52 8.22
N HIS A 53 10.81 -16.35 7.73
CA HIS A 53 10.07 -15.10 7.79
C HIS A 53 9.17 -14.96 6.55
N ALA A 54 8.19 -14.08 6.62
CA ALA A 54 7.32 -13.77 5.50
C ALA A 54 8.13 -13.25 4.31
N THR A 55 7.73 -13.63 3.10
CA THR A 55 8.40 -13.20 1.86
C THR A 55 8.31 -11.68 1.66
N SER A 56 7.26 -11.04 2.19
CA SER A 56 7.06 -9.59 2.17
C SER A 56 7.93 -8.82 3.17
N ASP A 57 8.37 -9.46 4.28
CA ASP A 57 9.13 -8.84 5.36
C ASP A 57 10.62 -9.10 5.17
N TRP A 58 11.30 -8.25 4.41
CA TRP A 58 12.71 -8.44 4.05
C TRP A 58 13.70 -7.72 4.98
N MET A 59 13.26 -6.69 5.70
CA MET A 59 14.10 -6.00 6.68
C MET A 59 14.27 -6.84 7.95
N LYS A 60 15.49 -6.88 8.49
CA LYS A 60 15.78 -7.56 9.75
C LYS A 60 14.88 -7.11 10.90
N MET A 61 14.57 -5.81 10.95
CA MET A 61 13.71 -5.24 11.97
C MET A 61 12.24 -5.67 11.80
N GLU A 62 11.75 -5.81 10.56
CA GLU A 62 10.41 -6.35 10.27
C GLU A 62 10.31 -7.78 10.79
N GLN A 63 11.34 -8.59 10.51
CA GLN A 63 11.44 -9.97 10.95
C GLN A 63 11.53 -10.12 12.48
N GLU A 64 12.31 -9.26 13.14
CA GLU A 64 12.48 -9.29 14.60
C GLU A 64 11.23 -8.81 15.36
N ARG A 65 10.53 -7.81 14.83
CA ARG A 65 9.33 -7.21 15.45
C ARG A 65 8.02 -7.85 14.97
N GLY A 66 8.02 -8.53 13.81
CA GLY A 66 6.84 -9.13 13.21
C GLY A 66 5.83 -8.10 12.68
N ILE A 67 6.32 -6.93 12.24
CA ILE A 67 5.52 -5.85 11.65
C ILE A 67 6.13 -5.41 10.34
N SER A 68 5.31 -5.25 9.30
CA SER A 68 5.75 -4.67 8.02
C SER A 68 5.93 -3.16 8.17
N VAL A 69 7.08 -2.66 7.75
CA VAL A 69 7.49 -1.25 7.84
C VAL A 69 7.36 -0.55 6.50
N THR A 70 7.63 -1.29 5.41
CA THR A 70 7.60 -0.78 4.04
C THR A 70 6.67 -1.61 3.18
N SER A 71 6.10 -0.97 2.13
CA SER A 71 5.34 -1.70 1.13
C SER A 71 6.25 -2.58 0.28
N SER A 72 5.80 -3.78 -0.03
CA SER A 72 6.47 -4.71 -0.94
C SER A 72 5.70 -4.85 -2.25
N VAL A 73 6.40 -4.94 -3.37
CA VAL A 73 5.80 -5.15 -4.69
C VAL A 73 6.11 -6.57 -5.14
N MET A 74 5.10 -7.29 -5.56
CA MET A 74 5.20 -8.69 -6.01
C MET A 74 4.35 -8.89 -7.26
N GLN A 75 4.85 -9.67 -8.21
CA GLN A 75 4.15 -9.99 -9.45
C GLN A 75 4.06 -11.49 -9.62
N PHE A 76 2.92 -11.98 -10.11
CA PHE A 76 2.75 -13.39 -10.46
C PHE A 76 1.62 -13.59 -11.47
N PRO A 77 1.70 -14.64 -12.33
CA PRO A 77 0.60 -15.00 -13.22
C PRO A 77 -0.50 -15.74 -12.47
N TYR A 78 -1.76 -15.50 -12.83
CA TYR A 78 -2.91 -16.20 -12.28
C TYR A 78 -4.10 -16.19 -13.26
N GLN A 79 -4.60 -17.35 -13.66
CA GLN A 79 -5.77 -17.51 -14.56
C GLN A 79 -5.73 -16.61 -15.79
N GLY A 80 -4.60 -16.57 -16.50
CA GLY A 80 -4.42 -15.74 -17.69
C GLY A 80 -4.27 -14.25 -17.41
N ARG A 81 -4.21 -13.83 -16.15
CA ARG A 81 -3.91 -12.46 -15.71
C ARG A 81 -2.51 -12.35 -15.15
N VAL A 82 -1.99 -11.15 -15.15
CA VAL A 82 -0.77 -10.78 -14.42
C VAL A 82 -1.18 -9.97 -13.20
N ILE A 83 -0.93 -10.51 -12.04
CA ILE A 83 -1.26 -9.90 -10.76
C ILE A 83 -0.06 -9.11 -10.27
N ASN A 84 -0.25 -7.81 -10.06
CA ASN A 84 0.69 -6.93 -9.38
C ASN A 84 0.15 -6.66 -7.96
N LEU A 85 0.73 -7.31 -6.98
CA LEU A 85 0.34 -7.22 -5.57
C LEU A 85 1.27 -6.27 -4.83
N LEU A 86 0.70 -5.29 -4.16
CA LEU A 86 1.39 -4.36 -3.28
C LEU A 86 0.96 -4.64 -1.83
N ASP A 87 1.86 -5.23 -1.05
CA ASP A 87 1.63 -5.43 0.38
C ASP A 87 2.00 -4.16 1.13
N THR A 88 1.06 -3.54 1.85
CA THR A 88 1.27 -2.25 2.53
C THR A 88 1.56 -2.44 4.02
N PRO A 89 2.24 -1.50 4.70
CA PRO A 89 2.36 -1.55 6.15
C PRO A 89 1.00 -1.49 6.83
N GLY A 90 0.76 -2.36 7.82
CA GLY A 90 -0.47 -2.32 8.61
C GLY A 90 -0.48 -1.21 9.66
N HIS A 91 0.69 -0.86 10.22
CA HIS A 91 0.80 0.09 11.32
C HIS A 91 0.61 1.54 10.86
N GLU A 92 -0.12 2.34 11.65
CA GLU A 92 -0.43 3.75 11.31
C GLU A 92 0.79 4.65 11.20
N ASP A 93 1.86 4.36 11.91
CA ASP A 93 3.13 5.10 11.84
C ASP A 93 3.74 5.11 10.42
N PHE A 94 3.32 4.18 9.55
CA PHE A 94 3.77 4.07 8.16
C PHE A 94 2.67 4.41 7.14
N SER A 95 1.71 5.25 7.54
CA SER A 95 0.55 5.64 6.71
C SER A 95 0.94 6.25 5.38
N GLU A 96 1.97 7.09 5.35
CA GLU A 96 2.41 7.78 4.14
C GLU A 96 2.80 6.80 3.04
N ASP A 97 3.53 5.73 3.39
CA ASP A 97 3.90 4.69 2.42
C ASP A 97 2.67 3.98 1.87
N THR A 98 1.69 3.68 2.75
CA THR A 98 0.40 3.12 2.33
C THR A 98 -0.35 4.06 1.38
N TYR A 99 -0.43 5.35 1.70
CA TYR A 99 -1.16 6.32 0.88
C TYR A 99 -0.50 6.52 -0.49
N ARG A 100 0.83 6.58 -0.55
CA ARG A 100 1.58 6.63 -1.81
C ARG A 100 1.39 5.34 -2.62
N THR A 101 1.43 4.18 -1.97
CA THR A 101 1.20 2.90 -2.62
C THR A 101 -0.20 2.82 -3.24
N LEU A 102 -1.23 3.34 -2.55
CA LEU A 102 -2.59 3.41 -3.08
C LEU A 102 -2.71 4.31 -4.33
N THR A 103 -1.76 5.22 -4.60
CA THR A 103 -1.73 5.96 -5.87
C THR A 103 -1.35 5.09 -7.06
N ALA A 104 -0.63 4.01 -6.83
CA ALA A 104 -0.10 3.16 -7.89
C ALA A 104 -1.01 1.98 -8.27
N VAL A 105 -2.15 1.81 -7.58
CA VAL A 105 -3.04 0.67 -7.78
C VAL A 105 -4.37 1.05 -8.44
N ASP A 106 -5.05 0.07 -9.01
CA ASP A 106 -6.35 0.24 -9.66
C ASP A 106 -7.51 -0.27 -8.80
N SER A 107 -7.21 -1.06 -7.76
CA SER A 107 -8.16 -1.54 -6.76
C SER A 107 -7.45 -1.83 -5.43
N ALA A 108 -8.21 -2.10 -4.38
CA ALA A 108 -7.68 -2.48 -3.08
C ALA A 108 -8.38 -3.74 -2.55
N LEU A 109 -7.65 -4.54 -1.78
CA LEU A 109 -8.19 -5.66 -1.01
C LEU A 109 -8.14 -5.28 0.47
N MET A 110 -9.30 -5.04 1.06
CA MET A 110 -9.46 -4.72 2.47
C MET A 110 -9.63 -6.00 3.29
N VAL A 111 -8.79 -6.17 4.30
CA VAL A 111 -8.83 -7.34 5.19
C VAL A 111 -9.36 -6.92 6.56
N ILE A 112 -10.43 -7.57 7.00
CA ILE A 112 -11.11 -7.33 8.28
C ILE A 112 -11.01 -8.59 9.14
N ASP A 113 -10.71 -8.44 10.42
CA ASP A 113 -10.72 -9.53 11.41
C ASP A 113 -12.17 -9.82 11.84
N CYS A 114 -12.67 -11.06 11.68
CA CYS A 114 -14.05 -11.42 11.99
C CYS A 114 -14.43 -11.20 13.46
N ALA A 115 -13.47 -11.20 14.38
CA ALA A 115 -13.72 -10.97 15.80
C ALA A 115 -13.75 -9.48 16.16
N LYS A 116 -12.91 -8.68 15.50
CA LYS A 116 -12.76 -7.25 15.79
C LYS A 116 -13.72 -6.37 14.99
N GLY A 117 -14.02 -6.74 13.74
CA GLY A 117 -14.83 -5.94 12.82
C GLY A 117 -14.06 -4.75 12.25
N VAL A 118 -14.76 -3.63 12.04
CA VAL A 118 -14.20 -2.40 11.49
C VAL A 118 -13.44 -1.64 12.56
N GLU A 119 -12.15 -1.46 12.37
CA GLU A 119 -11.26 -0.73 13.28
C GLU A 119 -10.89 0.66 12.71
N GLU A 120 -10.43 1.58 13.53
CA GLU A 120 -10.15 2.97 13.17
C GLU A 120 -9.23 3.10 11.94
N ARG A 121 -8.22 2.25 11.84
CA ARG A 121 -7.31 2.24 10.69
C ARG A 121 -8.02 1.89 9.39
N THR A 122 -8.98 0.97 9.44
CA THR A 122 -9.82 0.58 8.30
C THR A 122 -10.62 1.77 7.77
N ILE A 123 -11.18 2.58 8.67
CA ILE A 123 -11.93 3.80 8.32
C ILE A 123 -11.04 4.79 7.57
N LYS A 124 -9.85 5.09 8.12
CA LYS A 124 -8.89 6.02 7.48
C LYS A 124 -8.45 5.54 6.09
N LEU A 125 -8.21 4.25 5.92
CA LEU A 125 -7.84 3.67 4.63
C LEU A 125 -9.00 3.71 3.62
N MET A 126 -10.23 3.50 4.08
CA MET A 126 -11.43 3.63 3.25
C MET A 126 -11.61 5.06 2.73
N GLU A 127 -11.38 6.07 3.59
CA GLU A 127 -11.44 7.48 3.18
C GLU A 127 -10.44 7.79 2.06
N VAL A 128 -9.22 7.27 2.16
CA VAL A 128 -8.20 7.45 1.10
C VAL A 128 -8.61 6.76 -0.20
N CYS A 129 -9.14 5.54 -0.14
CA CYS A 129 -9.63 4.85 -1.32
C CYS A 129 -10.79 5.61 -1.98
N ARG A 130 -11.71 6.17 -1.19
CA ARG A 130 -12.85 6.97 -1.67
C ARG A 130 -12.41 8.24 -2.37
N LEU A 131 -11.42 8.97 -1.83
CA LEU A 131 -10.87 10.17 -2.49
C LEU A 131 -10.28 9.90 -3.88
N ARG A 132 -10.03 8.64 -4.20
CA ARG A 132 -9.39 8.19 -5.45
C ARG A 132 -10.30 7.32 -6.32
N ASP A 133 -11.55 7.16 -5.93
CA ASP A 133 -12.51 6.25 -6.57
C ASP A 133 -11.91 4.84 -6.77
N THR A 134 -11.12 4.38 -5.78
CA THR A 134 -10.48 3.06 -5.82
C THR A 134 -11.48 1.99 -5.43
N PRO A 135 -11.87 1.06 -6.32
CA PRO A 135 -12.76 -0.05 -6.00
C PRO A 135 -12.14 -0.97 -4.94
N ILE A 136 -12.97 -1.48 -4.04
CA ILE A 136 -12.51 -2.26 -2.89
C ILE A 136 -13.16 -3.63 -2.90
N PHE A 137 -12.35 -4.69 -2.77
CA PHE A 137 -12.76 -6.01 -2.31
C PHE A 137 -12.62 -6.10 -0.81
N THR A 138 -13.54 -6.77 -0.14
CA THR A 138 -13.48 -7.00 1.30
C THR A 138 -13.30 -8.49 1.58
N PHE A 139 -12.31 -8.83 2.41
CA PHE A 139 -12.07 -10.18 2.89
C PHE A 139 -12.22 -10.23 4.42
N ILE A 140 -13.27 -10.88 4.89
CA ILE A 140 -13.49 -11.15 6.31
C ILE A 140 -12.67 -12.37 6.70
N ASN A 141 -11.60 -12.14 7.43
CA ASN A 141 -10.56 -13.12 7.73
C ASN A 141 -10.69 -13.72 9.14
N LYS A 142 -9.98 -14.80 9.37
CA LYS A 142 -9.83 -15.51 10.66
C LYS A 142 -11.07 -16.27 11.12
N LEU A 143 -11.89 -16.72 10.21
CA LEU A 143 -13.06 -17.56 10.54
C LEU A 143 -12.70 -18.93 11.16
N ASP A 144 -11.40 -19.29 11.21
CA ASP A 144 -10.88 -20.40 12.01
C ASP A 144 -11.01 -20.20 13.53
N ARG A 145 -11.47 -19.03 13.96
CA ARG A 145 -11.72 -18.65 15.36
C ARG A 145 -13.16 -18.23 15.54
N GLU A 146 -13.61 -18.26 16.79
CA GLU A 146 -14.86 -17.64 17.16
C GLU A 146 -14.80 -16.13 16.89
N GLY A 147 -15.79 -15.58 16.22
CA GLY A 147 -15.89 -14.20 15.83
C GLY A 147 -17.33 -13.72 15.97
N ARG A 148 -17.63 -12.59 15.34
CA ARG A 148 -18.97 -12.01 15.30
C ARG A 148 -19.79 -12.66 14.20
N GLU A 149 -21.11 -12.61 14.34
CA GLU A 149 -22.03 -13.12 13.33
C GLU A 149 -21.81 -12.44 11.97
N PRO A 150 -21.78 -13.21 10.86
CA PRO A 150 -21.47 -12.68 9.54
C PRO A 150 -22.39 -11.53 9.10
N MET A 151 -23.71 -11.62 9.35
CA MET A 151 -24.66 -10.55 9.05
C MET A 151 -24.31 -9.26 9.80
N SER A 152 -24.02 -9.36 11.11
CA SER A 152 -23.64 -8.21 11.93
C SER A 152 -22.34 -7.54 11.45
N LEU A 153 -21.43 -8.31 10.85
CA LEU A 153 -20.21 -7.76 10.26
C LEU A 153 -20.49 -6.99 8.96
N LEU A 154 -21.42 -7.47 8.12
CA LEU A 154 -21.86 -6.74 6.93
C LEU A 154 -22.52 -5.42 7.31
N ASP A 155 -23.46 -5.45 8.27
CA ASP A 155 -24.14 -4.25 8.77
C ASP A 155 -23.13 -3.21 9.28
N GLU A 156 -22.13 -3.65 10.05
CA GLU A 156 -21.08 -2.74 10.55
C GLU A 156 -20.23 -2.14 9.41
N VAL A 157 -19.86 -2.95 8.42
CA VAL A 157 -19.10 -2.45 7.26
C VAL A 157 -19.92 -1.41 6.51
N GLU A 158 -21.20 -1.65 6.27
CA GLU A 158 -22.10 -0.70 5.61
C GLU A 158 -22.29 0.58 6.43
N ASP A 159 -22.54 0.42 7.73
CA ASP A 159 -22.81 1.55 8.61
C ASP A 159 -21.59 2.42 8.87
N VAL A 160 -20.44 1.81 9.09
CA VAL A 160 -19.22 2.55 9.45
C VAL A 160 -18.47 3.03 8.21
N LEU A 161 -18.30 2.17 7.21
CA LEU A 161 -17.54 2.51 6.01
C LEU A 161 -18.40 3.14 4.91
N LYS A 162 -19.74 3.19 5.06
CA LYS A 162 -20.67 3.79 4.10
C LYS A 162 -20.47 3.25 2.67
N ILE A 163 -20.33 1.93 2.56
CA ILE A 163 -20.23 1.20 1.29
C ILE A 163 -21.14 -0.02 1.37
N ARG A 164 -21.93 -0.29 0.34
CA ARG A 164 -22.80 -1.46 0.30
C ARG A 164 -21.99 -2.75 0.21
N CYS A 165 -22.38 -3.77 0.95
CA CYS A 165 -21.76 -5.08 0.95
C CYS A 165 -22.53 -6.06 0.05
N ALA A 166 -21.85 -6.66 -0.91
CA ALA A 166 -22.38 -7.77 -1.70
C ALA A 166 -21.63 -9.07 -1.33
N PRO A 167 -22.18 -9.93 -0.49
CA PRO A 167 -21.54 -11.19 -0.16
C PRO A 167 -21.45 -12.08 -1.39
N VAL A 168 -20.23 -12.48 -1.74
CA VAL A 168 -19.92 -13.41 -2.84
C VAL A 168 -19.71 -14.81 -2.29
N THR A 169 -19.05 -14.93 -1.14
CA THR A 169 -18.99 -16.19 -0.40
C THR A 169 -19.63 -16.02 0.97
N TRP A 170 -20.21 -17.11 1.49
CA TRP A 170 -20.82 -17.17 2.80
C TRP A 170 -20.26 -18.34 3.60
N PRO A 171 -19.89 -18.16 4.88
CA PRO A 171 -19.23 -19.21 5.64
C PRO A 171 -20.22 -20.30 6.09
N ILE A 172 -19.80 -21.54 6.07
CA ILE A 172 -20.52 -22.68 6.65
C ILE A 172 -19.90 -22.99 8.01
N GLY A 173 -20.47 -22.40 9.05
CA GLY A 173 -19.93 -22.45 10.41
C GLY A 173 -18.77 -21.47 10.65
N MET A 174 -18.24 -21.47 11.88
CA MET A 174 -17.16 -20.61 12.34
C MET A 174 -16.34 -21.33 13.43
N GLY A 175 -15.09 -20.94 13.60
CA GLY A 175 -14.22 -21.53 14.60
C GLY A 175 -14.04 -23.02 14.37
N ARG A 176 -14.39 -23.83 15.35
CA ARG A 176 -14.28 -25.30 15.27
C ARG A 176 -15.32 -25.94 14.36
N THR A 177 -16.39 -25.24 14.07
CA THR A 177 -17.47 -25.71 13.19
C THR A 177 -17.31 -25.25 11.75
N LEU A 178 -16.27 -24.48 11.40
CA LEU A 178 -16.00 -24.04 10.05
C LEU A 178 -15.74 -25.24 9.13
N ARG A 179 -16.62 -25.45 8.14
CA ARG A 179 -16.57 -26.56 7.18
C ARG A 179 -16.20 -26.13 5.79
N GLY A 180 -16.56 -24.90 5.39
CA GLY A 180 -16.36 -24.42 4.04
C GLY A 180 -16.99 -23.06 3.80
N VAL A 181 -17.14 -22.73 2.52
CA VAL A 181 -17.87 -21.54 2.07
C VAL A 181 -18.84 -21.90 0.97
N TYR A 182 -19.98 -21.22 0.94
CA TYR A 182 -20.91 -21.23 -0.17
C TYR A 182 -20.67 -20.03 -1.07
N HIS A 183 -20.49 -20.25 -2.35
CA HIS A 183 -20.29 -19.19 -3.35
C HIS A 183 -21.65 -18.83 -3.97
N LEU A 184 -22.17 -17.64 -3.64
CA LEU A 184 -23.52 -17.23 -4.01
C LEU A 184 -23.73 -17.10 -5.52
N LEU A 185 -22.71 -16.58 -6.25
CA LEU A 185 -22.81 -16.35 -7.69
C LEU A 185 -22.66 -17.65 -8.52
N GLU A 186 -21.93 -18.63 -7.99
CA GLU A 186 -21.71 -19.93 -8.64
C GLU A 186 -22.73 -20.98 -8.20
N ASP A 187 -23.51 -20.68 -7.15
CA ASP A 187 -24.41 -21.65 -6.48
C ASP A 187 -23.65 -22.94 -6.11
N LYS A 188 -22.52 -22.80 -5.41
CA LYS A 188 -21.58 -23.90 -5.17
C LYS A 188 -21.03 -23.86 -3.75
N VAL A 189 -20.98 -25.02 -3.11
CA VAL A 189 -20.33 -25.20 -1.81
C VAL A 189 -18.92 -25.74 -2.01
N TYR A 190 -17.95 -25.09 -1.37
CA TYR A 190 -16.57 -25.50 -1.28
C TYR A 190 -16.28 -25.97 0.14
N PHE A 191 -16.09 -27.27 0.33
CA PHE A 191 -15.68 -27.86 1.59
C PHE A 191 -14.17 -27.86 1.71
N TYR A 192 -13.67 -27.68 2.90
CA TYR A 192 -12.25 -27.71 3.18
C TYR A 192 -11.93 -28.76 4.24
N GLU A 193 -10.89 -29.55 4.01
CA GLU A 193 -10.35 -30.41 5.04
C GLU A 193 -9.33 -29.60 5.87
N PRO A 194 -9.36 -29.70 7.21
CA PRO A 194 -8.35 -29.11 8.06
C PRO A 194 -6.99 -29.75 7.76
N GLY A 195 -6.21 -29.15 6.86
CA GLY A 195 -4.91 -29.68 6.45
C GLY A 195 -3.80 -29.31 7.45
N LYS A 196 -2.97 -30.27 7.81
CA LYS A 196 -1.67 -30.01 8.43
C LYS A 196 -0.71 -29.56 7.33
N GLY A 197 -0.56 -28.25 7.12
CA GLY A 197 0.54 -27.74 6.30
C GLY A 197 0.14 -27.09 4.98
N ALA A 198 1.13 -26.63 4.26
CA ALA A 198 1.15 -25.74 3.13
C ALA A 198 0.56 -26.29 1.82
N LEU A 199 -0.13 -27.39 1.80
CA LEU A 199 -0.75 -27.94 0.60
C LEU A 199 -2.19 -27.47 0.49
N VAL A 200 -2.51 -26.93 -0.69
CA VAL A 200 -3.86 -26.57 -1.10
C VAL A 200 -4.63 -27.87 -1.34
N ASN A 201 -5.35 -28.37 -0.33
CA ASN A 201 -6.25 -29.49 -0.53
C ASN A 201 -7.54 -28.97 -1.16
N ASN A 202 -7.87 -29.52 -2.34
CA ASN A 202 -9.19 -29.39 -2.92
C ASN A 202 -10.10 -30.30 -2.10
N GLY A 203 -10.91 -29.71 -1.22
CA GLY A 203 -12.01 -30.41 -0.59
C GLY A 203 -13.10 -30.79 -1.59
N GLU A 204 -14.15 -31.44 -1.11
CA GLU A 204 -15.31 -31.76 -1.93
C GLU A 204 -16.03 -30.47 -2.37
N GLU A 205 -16.41 -30.42 -3.65
CA GLU A 205 -17.20 -29.33 -4.22
C GLU A 205 -18.60 -29.86 -4.53
N VAL A 206 -19.64 -29.16 -4.08
CA VAL A 206 -21.04 -29.55 -4.29
C VAL A 206 -21.79 -28.43 -5.00
N GLN A 207 -22.31 -28.74 -6.19
CA GLN A 207 -23.08 -27.78 -6.99
C GLN A 207 -24.54 -27.74 -6.53
N GLY A 208 -25.05 -26.54 -6.30
CA GLY A 208 -26.45 -26.29 -5.92
C GLY A 208 -26.69 -26.37 -4.40
N LEU A 209 -27.35 -25.36 -3.83
CA LEU A 209 -27.68 -25.30 -2.40
C LEU A 209 -28.69 -26.40 -2.00
N ASP A 210 -29.54 -26.81 -2.94
CA ASP A 210 -30.56 -27.85 -2.73
C ASP A 210 -30.05 -29.28 -3.01
N ASN A 211 -28.76 -29.45 -3.28
CA ASN A 211 -28.19 -30.75 -3.57
C ASN A 211 -28.30 -31.70 -2.36
N PRO A 212 -28.89 -32.90 -2.51
CA PRO A 212 -29.05 -33.85 -1.40
C PRO A 212 -27.72 -34.27 -0.73
N ARG A 213 -26.62 -34.16 -1.43
CA ARG A 213 -25.28 -34.42 -0.87
C ARG A 213 -24.97 -33.53 0.31
N LEU A 214 -25.51 -32.28 0.33
CA LEU A 214 -25.34 -31.36 1.46
C LEU A 214 -26.07 -31.85 2.73
N ASP A 215 -27.20 -32.55 2.59
CA ASP A 215 -27.92 -33.14 3.73
C ASP A 215 -27.10 -34.25 4.39
N GLU A 216 -26.27 -34.95 3.62
CA GLU A 216 -25.35 -35.97 4.15
C GLU A 216 -24.11 -35.36 4.80
N LEU A 217 -23.57 -34.28 4.22
CA LEU A 217 -22.33 -33.64 4.68
C LEU A 217 -22.55 -32.69 5.87
N LEU A 218 -23.77 -32.12 6.00
CA LEU A 218 -24.16 -31.13 7.00
C LEU A 218 -25.50 -31.48 7.68
N PRO A 219 -25.70 -32.72 8.19
CA PRO A 219 -27.02 -33.20 8.63
C PRO A 219 -27.67 -32.33 9.68
N ASP A 220 -26.86 -31.74 10.58
CA ASP A 220 -27.36 -30.96 11.71
C ASP A 220 -27.52 -29.46 11.43
N SER A 221 -26.98 -28.94 10.30
CA SER A 221 -26.89 -27.50 10.04
C SER A 221 -27.42 -27.04 8.69
N ILE A 222 -27.65 -27.94 7.74
CA ILE A 222 -27.99 -27.53 6.37
C ILE A 222 -29.34 -26.81 6.28
N ALA A 223 -30.34 -27.19 7.05
CA ALA A 223 -31.64 -26.54 7.03
C ALA A 223 -31.54 -25.07 7.49
N ALA A 224 -30.90 -24.84 8.63
CA ALA A 224 -30.66 -23.49 9.11
C ALA A 224 -29.78 -22.66 8.17
N PHE A 225 -28.82 -23.31 7.52
CA PHE A 225 -27.97 -22.65 6.54
C PHE A 225 -28.76 -22.25 5.26
N ARG A 226 -29.69 -23.08 4.79
CA ARG A 226 -30.56 -22.72 3.66
C ARG A 226 -31.44 -21.51 4.01
N ASP A 227 -32.04 -21.50 5.20
CA ASP A 227 -32.86 -20.37 5.70
C ASP A 227 -32.00 -19.08 5.77
N GLU A 228 -30.75 -19.18 6.24
CA GLU A 228 -29.82 -18.06 6.31
C GLU A 228 -29.47 -17.51 4.92
N ILE A 229 -29.22 -18.37 3.94
CA ILE A 229 -28.94 -17.95 2.56
C ILE A 229 -30.18 -17.36 1.89
N GLU A 230 -31.38 -17.86 2.17
CA GLU A 230 -32.63 -17.28 1.67
C GLU A 230 -32.79 -15.85 2.21
N LEU A 231 -32.62 -15.65 3.52
CA LEU A 231 -32.66 -14.33 4.14
C LEU A 231 -31.60 -13.40 3.55
N LEU A 232 -30.39 -13.89 3.34
CA LEU A 232 -29.30 -13.13 2.74
C LEU A 232 -29.61 -12.68 1.29
N ARG A 233 -30.29 -13.53 0.51
CA ARG A 233 -30.72 -13.21 -0.86
C ARG A 233 -31.86 -12.20 -0.89
N GLU A 234 -32.75 -12.22 0.10
CA GLU A 234 -33.88 -11.29 0.18
C GLU A 234 -33.47 -9.92 0.73
N ALA A 235 -32.65 -9.88 1.75
CA ALA A 235 -32.27 -8.65 2.46
C ALA A 235 -30.93 -8.04 2.02
N GLY A 236 -30.04 -8.85 1.42
CA GLY A 236 -28.71 -8.42 1.05
C GLY A 236 -28.65 -7.70 -0.31
N ASN A 237 -27.51 -7.09 -0.59
CA ASN A 237 -27.26 -6.49 -1.90
C ASN A 237 -26.71 -7.55 -2.87
N PRO A 238 -27.32 -7.72 -4.06
CA PRO A 238 -26.69 -8.55 -5.10
C PRO A 238 -25.41 -7.89 -5.60
N PHE A 239 -24.46 -8.72 -6.05
CA PHE A 239 -23.24 -8.20 -6.66
C PHE A 239 -23.55 -7.48 -7.96
N ASP A 240 -23.20 -6.20 -8.03
CA ASP A 240 -23.26 -5.33 -9.19
C ASP A 240 -21.84 -4.85 -9.53
N HIS A 241 -21.31 -5.34 -10.66
CA HIS A 241 -19.96 -5.04 -11.09
C HIS A 241 -19.73 -3.54 -11.38
N ASP A 242 -20.71 -2.87 -11.96
CA ASP A 242 -20.60 -1.45 -12.26
C ASP A 242 -20.62 -0.59 -10.97
N ALA A 243 -21.46 -0.95 -10.01
CA ALA A 243 -21.48 -0.31 -8.71
C ALA A 243 -20.15 -0.54 -7.94
N TYR A 244 -19.57 -1.75 -8.05
CA TYR A 244 -18.24 -2.03 -7.52
C TYR A 244 -17.17 -1.13 -8.16
N LEU A 245 -17.15 -1.02 -9.49
CA LEU A 245 -16.17 -0.19 -10.19
C LEU A 245 -16.28 1.30 -9.85
N ARG A 246 -17.48 1.77 -9.47
CA ARG A 246 -17.70 3.13 -8.96
C ARG A 246 -17.40 3.32 -7.47
N GLY A 247 -16.98 2.26 -6.76
CA GLY A 247 -16.71 2.32 -5.31
C GLY A 247 -17.97 2.45 -4.43
N GLU A 248 -19.16 2.16 -4.96
CA GLU A 248 -20.45 2.21 -4.25
C GLU A 248 -20.76 0.89 -3.51
N LEU A 249 -20.13 -0.19 -3.95
CA LEU A 249 -20.37 -1.54 -3.47
C LEU A 249 -19.04 -2.29 -3.35
N THR A 250 -18.90 -3.12 -2.30
CA THR A 250 -17.77 -4.03 -2.13
C THR A 250 -18.22 -5.48 -2.19
N PRO A 251 -17.64 -6.31 -3.07
CA PRO A 251 -17.82 -7.75 -3.00
C PRO A 251 -17.12 -8.29 -1.73
N VAL A 252 -17.86 -9.06 -0.92
CA VAL A 252 -17.39 -9.56 0.37
C VAL A 252 -17.12 -11.06 0.28
N TYR A 253 -15.91 -11.45 0.66
CA TYR A 253 -15.47 -12.83 0.77
C TYR A 253 -15.17 -13.17 2.22
N PHE A 254 -15.57 -14.35 2.64
CA PHE A 254 -15.35 -14.87 3.98
C PHE A 254 -14.32 -16.00 3.95
N GLY A 255 -13.42 -16.04 4.94
CA GLY A 255 -12.44 -17.11 4.97
C GLY A 255 -11.45 -17.06 6.13
N SER A 256 -10.44 -17.91 6.03
CA SER A 256 -9.29 -17.96 6.94
C SER A 256 -8.02 -18.09 6.14
N ALA A 257 -7.20 -17.06 6.14
CA ALA A 257 -5.90 -17.09 5.46
C ALA A 257 -5.00 -18.19 6.03
N ILE A 258 -4.97 -18.39 7.35
CA ILE A 258 -4.12 -19.42 7.97
C ILE A 258 -4.60 -20.83 7.61
N GLY A 259 -5.91 -21.02 7.49
CA GLY A 259 -6.54 -22.29 7.15
C GLY A 259 -6.66 -22.55 5.65
N ASN A 260 -6.33 -21.61 4.79
CA ASN A 260 -6.54 -21.62 3.33
C ASN A 260 -8.04 -21.63 2.91
N PHE A 261 -8.96 -21.29 3.81
CA PHE A 261 -10.40 -21.25 3.52
C PHE A 261 -10.78 -19.96 2.80
N GLY A 262 -11.54 -20.05 1.70
CA GLY A 262 -12.10 -18.90 0.98
C GLY A 262 -11.07 -18.03 0.23
N VAL A 263 -9.78 -18.32 0.35
CA VAL A 263 -8.70 -17.50 -0.24
C VAL A 263 -8.65 -17.69 -1.76
N ARG A 264 -8.83 -18.93 -2.25
CA ARG A 264 -8.86 -19.24 -3.69
C ARG A 264 -10.05 -18.57 -4.36
N GLU A 265 -11.22 -18.68 -3.76
CA GLU A 265 -12.48 -18.13 -4.27
C GLU A 265 -12.37 -16.59 -4.35
N MET A 266 -11.78 -15.96 -3.34
CA MET A 266 -11.51 -14.53 -3.37
C MET A 266 -10.51 -14.16 -4.45
N LEU A 267 -9.42 -14.91 -4.63
CA LEU A 267 -8.42 -14.64 -5.68
C LEU A 267 -9.00 -14.87 -7.09
N ASN A 268 -9.86 -15.87 -7.27
CA ASN A 268 -10.61 -16.11 -8.52
C ASN A 268 -11.50 -14.91 -8.85
N GLY A 269 -12.31 -14.47 -7.87
CA GLY A 269 -13.17 -13.29 -8.04
C GLY A 269 -12.37 -12.04 -8.31
N PHE A 270 -11.23 -11.89 -7.64
CA PHE A 270 -10.34 -10.76 -7.88
C PHE A 270 -9.80 -10.76 -9.31
N ALA A 271 -9.27 -11.88 -9.81
CA ALA A 271 -8.78 -12.01 -11.18
C ALA A 271 -9.86 -11.72 -12.23
N GLN A 272 -11.11 -12.08 -11.91
CA GLN A 272 -12.26 -11.92 -12.81
C GLN A 272 -12.83 -10.50 -12.79
N TYR A 273 -13.07 -9.90 -11.60
CA TYR A 273 -13.86 -8.69 -11.43
C TYR A 273 -13.04 -7.42 -11.18
N ALA A 274 -11.80 -7.52 -10.69
CA ALA A 274 -10.96 -6.35 -10.49
C ALA A 274 -10.70 -5.62 -11.82
N PRO A 275 -10.67 -4.26 -11.82
CA PRO A 275 -10.47 -3.51 -13.03
C PRO A 275 -9.08 -3.75 -13.64
N PRO A 276 -8.97 -3.68 -14.97
CA PRO A 276 -7.69 -3.45 -15.62
C PRO A 276 -7.15 -2.06 -15.26
N PRO A 277 -5.94 -1.70 -15.71
CA PRO A 277 -5.40 -0.35 -15.52
C PRO A 277 -6.37 0.75 -15.92
N ARG A 278 -6.47 1.79 -15.10
CA ARG A 278 -7.42 2.90 -15.25
C ARG A 278 -6.70 4.18 -15.70
N ALA A 279 -7.45 5.09 -16.33
CA ALA A 279 -6.96 6.42 -16.66
C ALA A 279 -6.50 7.19 -15.42
N ARG A 280 -5.43 7.98 -15.55
CA ARG A 280 -4.85 8.79 -14.48
C ARG A 280 -4.77 10.26 -14.85
N ALA A 281 -5.12 11.11 -13.90
CA ALA A 281 -5.03 12.56 -14.07
C ALA A 281 -3.57 13.04 -14.07
N THR A 282 -3.31 14.03 -14.89
CA THR A 282 -2.06 14.77 -14.94
C THR A 282 -2.32 16.28 -14.92
N THR A 283 -1.26 17.08 -14.86
CA THR A 283 -1.36 18.53 -14.94
C THR A 283 -1.93 19.04 -16.26
N ALA A 284 -1.84 18.26 -17.34
CA ALA A 284 -2.27 18.66 -18.68
C ALA A 284 -3.60 18.01 -19.10
N ARG A 285 -3.79 16.72 -18.81
CA ARG A 285 -4.93 15.90 -19.25
C ARG A 285 -5.00 14.59 -18.47
N ALA A 286 -6.04 13.79 -18.68
CA ALA A 286 -6.03 12.40 -18.28
C ALA A 286 -5.22 11.57 -19.29
N VAL A 287 -4.42 10.63 -18.80
CA VAL A 287 -3.69 9.64 -19.60
C VAL A 287 -4.42 8.31 -19.48
N THR A 288 -4.71 7.68 -20.62
CA THR A 288 -5.38 6.38 -20.66
C THR A 288 -4.39 5.25 -20.95
N PRO A 289 -4.65 4.01 -20.46
CA PRO A 289 -3.74 2.90 -20.67
C PRO A 289 -3.62 2.43 -22.12
N GLU A 290 -4.58 2.80 -22.98
CA GLU A 290 -4.60 2.49 -24.43
C GLU A 290 -3.57 3.29 -25.23
N GLU A 291 -3.05 4.38 -24.69
CA GLU A 291 -2.14 5.25 -25.42
C GLU A 291 -0.83 4.53 -25.75
N ALA A 292 -0.39 4.68 -27.00
CA ALA A 292 0.82 4.01 -27.49
C ALA A 292 2.11 4.58 -26.91
N LYS A 293 2.13 5.88 -26.55
CA LYS A 293 3.31 6.53 -25.97
C LYS A 293 3.46 6.14 -24.51
N PHE A 294 4.70 5.88 -24.14
CA PHE A 294 5.03 5.55 -22.76
C PHE A 294 4.81 6.73 -21.82
N SER A 295 4.18 6.44 -20.69
CA SER A 295 4.18 7.30 -19.52
C SER A 295 4.14 6.50 -18.24
N GLY A 296 4.77 7.02 -17.19
CA GLY A 296 4.78 6.40 -15.87
C GLY A 296 5.22 7.38 -14.79
N PHE A 297 4.92 7.06 -13.55
CA PHE A 297 5.35 7.86 -12.40
C PHE A 297 5.96 7.01 -11.28
N VAL A 298 6.86 7.63 -10.53
CA VAL A 298 7.53 7.02 -9.38
C VAL A 298 6.70 7.28 -8.12
N PHE A 299 6.24 6.20 -7.47
CA PHE A 299 5.47 6.32 -6.23
C PHE A 299 6.27 5.94 -4.97
N LYS A 300 7.39 5.26 -5.16
CA LYS A 300 8.23 4.77 -4.06
C LYS A 300 9.69 4.73 -4.45
N ILE A 301 10.57 5.01 -3.49
CA ILE A 301 12.01 4.78 -3.60
C ILE A 301 12.42 3.90 -2.41
N GLN A 302 13.30 2.96 -2.66
CA GLN A 302 13.82 2.07 -1.64
C GLN A 302 15.31 1.83 -1.85
N ALA A 303 16.11 2.07 -0.79
CA ALA A 303 17.53 1.81 -0.80
C ALA A 303 17.86 0.49 -0.07
N ASN A 304 19.05 -0.04 -0.38
CA ASN A 304 19.68 -1.14 0.35
C ASN A 304 18.80 -2.39 0.50
N MET A 305 17.97 -2.69 -0.52
CA MET A 305 17.18 -3.93 -0.57
C MET A 305 18.07 -5.18 -0.56
N ASP A 306 19.27 -5.10 -1.15
CA ASP A 306 20.32 -6.12 -1.01
C ASP A 306 21.39 -5.60 -0.03
N PRO A 307 21.60 -6.26 1.13
CA PRO A 307 22.62 -5.87 2.09
C PRO A 307 24.05 -5.85 1.52
N LYS A 308 24.31 -6.59 0.43
CA LYS A 308 25.60 -6.67 -0.23
C LYS A 308 25.83 -5.55 -1.24
N HIS A 309 24.75 -4.94 -1.73
CA HIS A 309 24.79 -3.88 -2.73
C HIS A 309 24.07 -2.65 -2.20
N ARG A 310 24.76 -1.51 -2.16
CA ARG A 310 24.15 -0.21 -1.82
C ARG A 310 23.42 0.34 -3.03
N ASP A 311 22.37 -0.36 -3.46
CA ASP A 311 21.53 0.05 -4.56
C ASP A 311 20.32 0.86 -4.06
N ARG A 312 19.78 1.68 -4.94
CA ARG A 312 18.53 2.41 -4.75
C ARG A 312 17.65 2.13 -5.94
N ILE A 313 16.44 1.67 -5.65
CA ILE A 313 15.44 1.35 -6.66
C ILE A 313 14.28 2.33 -6.54
N ALA A 314 13.93 2.96 -7.67
CA ALA A 314 12.71 3.73 -7.80
C ALA A 314 11.64 2.83 -8.42
N PHE A 315 10.51 2.68 -7.73
CA PHE A 315 9.36 1.91 -8.20
C PHE A 315 8.47 2.82 -9.04
N MET A 316 8.34 2.49 -10.31
CA MET A 316 7.57 3.25 -11.28
C MET A 316 6.34 2.45 -11.71
N ARG A 317 5.16 3.07 -11.60
CA ARG A 317 3.92 2.59 -12.20
C ARG A 317 3.86 3.03 -13.64
N ILE A 318 3.67 2.09 -14.56
CA ILE A 318 3.43 2.38 -15.98
C ILE A 318 1.95 2.69 -16.18
N ASN A 319 1.64 3.82 -16.80
CA ASN A 319 0.26 4.27 -17.04
C ASN A 319 -0.18 4.11 -18.49
N SER A 320 0.75 4.21 -19.44
CA SER A 320 0.48 4.01 -20.87
C SER A 320 1.71 3.52 -21.61
N GLY A 321 1.50 2.95 -22.79
CA GLY A 321 2.57 2.47 -23.66
C GLY A 321 3.29 1.22 -23.14
N THR A 322 4.45 0.95 -23.72
CA THR A 322 5.26 -0.23 -23.42
C THR A 322 6.68 0.20 -23.10
N PHE A 323 7.18 -0.23 -21.96
CA PHE A 323 8.59 -0.10 -21.62
C PHE A 323 9.42 -1.19 -22.28
N THR A 324 10.58 -0.81 -22.80
CA THR A 324 11.63 -1.73 -23.25
C THR A 324 13.00 -1.25 -22.75
N PRO A 325 13.92 -2.17 -22.41
CA PRO A 325 15.27 -1.80 -21.99
C PRO A 325 15.98 -0.89 -23.00
N GLY A 326 16.64 0.13 -22.50
CA GLY A 326 17.35 1.10 -23.33
C GLY A 326 16.52 2.26 -23.84
N MET A 327 15.22 2.34 -23.51
CA MET A 327 14.37 3.48 -23.86
C MET A 327 14.97 4.80 -23.37
N LYS A 328 14.78 5.84 -24.16
CA LYS A 328 15.08 7.23 -23.83
C LYS A 328 13.79 7.92 -23.43
N LEU A 329 13.68 8.29 -22.16
CA LEU A 329 12.49 8.90 -21.58
C LEU A 329 12.79 10.31 -21.08
N ARG A 330 11.81 11.18 -21.22
CA ARG A 330 11.82 12.53 -20.65
C ARG A 330 11.52 12.45 -19.16
N GLN A 331 12.48 12.83 -18.30
CA GLN A 331 12.22 13.09 -16.88
C GLN A 331 11.66 14.51 -16.75
N VAL A 332 10.36 14.62 -16.61
CA VAL A 332 9.61 15.88 -16.76
C VAL A 332 10.11 16.96 -15.80
N ARG A 333 10.20 16.67 -14.49
CA ARG A 333 10.65 17.64 -13.48
C ARG A 333 12.00 18.27 -13.80
N LEU A 334 12.94 17.51 -14.36
CA LEU A 334 14.28 18.01 -14.67
C LEU A 334 14.42 18.48 -16.13
N ALA A 335 13.32 18.43 -16.91
CA ALA A 335 13.29 18.80 -18.31
C ALA A 335 14.43 18.18 -19.14
N ARG A 336 14.81 16.91 -18.83
CA ARG A 336 15.92 16.22 -19.48
C ARG A 336 15.54 14.81 -19.93
N ASP A 337 16.20 14.35 -20.97
CA ASP A 337 16.08 12.99 -21.44
C ASP A 337 17.06 12.07 -20.70
N VAL A 338 16.57 10.94 -20.24
CA VAL A 338 17.33 9.91 -19.52
C VAL A 338 17.17 8.59 -20.23
N LYS A 339 18.26 7.88 -20.44
CA LYS A 339 18.22 6.51 -20.95
C LYS A 339 18.04 5.57 -19.77
N ILE A 340 17.02 4.71 -19.83
CA ILE A 340 16.77 3.64 -18.84
C ILE A 340 17.34 2.35 -19.42
N PRO A 341 18.52 1.91 -18.99
CA PRO A 341 19.22 0.80 -19.62
C PRO A 341 18.51 -0.53 -19.40
N ASP A 342 17.96 -0.73 -18.20
CA ASP A 342 17.22 -1.90 -17.77
C ASP A 342 16.20 -1.55 -16.71
N ALA A 343 15.31 -2.48 -16.42
CA ALA A 343 14.37 -2.40 -15.30
C ALA A 343 14.19 -3.78 -14.68
N LEU A 344 13.72 -3.77 -13.44
CA LEU A 344 13.52 -4.97 -12.62
C LEU A 344 12.03 -5.19 -12.39
N THR A 345 11.62 -6.45 -12.40
CA THR A 345 10.37 -6.90 -11.79
C THR A 345 10.68 -7.66 -10.50
N PHE A 346 9.66 -7.86 -9.69
CA PHE A 346 9.78 -8.47 -8.38
C PHE A 346 8.88 -9.70 -8.31
N LEU A 347 9.45 -10.86 -8.68
CA LEU A 347 8.76 -12.14 -8.57
C LEU A 347 8.96 -12.68 -7.15
N ALA A 348 7.95 -12.54 -6.31
CA ALA A 348 8.05 -12.83 -4.88
C ALA A 348 9.23 -12.08 -4.21
N ALA A 349 10.29 -12.77 -3.83
CA ALA A 349 11.49 -12.17 -3.22
C ALA A 349 12.66 -11.99 -4.22
N GLU A 350 12.51 -12.47 -5.44
CA GLU A 350 13.58 -12.45 -6.45
C GLU A 350 13.41 -11.27 -7.40
N ARG A 351 14.52 -10.69 -7.82
CA ARG A 351 14.58 -9.63 -8.82
C ARG A 351 14.91 -10.24 -10.17
N GLU A 352 14.11 -9.95 -11.15
CA GLU A 352 14.34 -10.37 -12.52
C GLU A 352 14.42 -9.17 -13.44
N HIS A 353 15.33 -9.22 -14.41
CA HIS A 353 15.34 -8.25 -15.50
C HIS A 353 14.14 -8.50 -16.40
N ILE A 354 13.50 -7.43 -16.86
CA ILE A 354 12.36 -7.50 -17.74
C ILE A 354 12.72 -7.09 -19.15
N ASP A 355 12.20 -7.83 -20.13
CA ASP A 355 12.33 -7.48 -21.54
C ASP A 355 11.27 -6.47 -21.97
N THR A 356 10.06 -6.55 -21.40
CA THR A 356 8.95 -5.65 -21.70
C THR A 356 8.03 -5.48 -20.49
N ALA A 357 7.46 -4.27 -20.32
CA ALA A 357 6.40 -4.02 -19.35
C ALA A 357 5.38 -3.05 -19.97
N VAL A 358 4.11 -3.20 -19.60
CA VAL A 358 3.00 -2.42 -20.18
C VAL A 358 2.24 -1.65 -19.11
N ALA A 359 1.28 -0.82 -19.53
CA ALA A 359 0.38 -0.13 -18.60
C ALA A 359 -0.19 -1.09 -17.56
N GLY A 360 -0.15 -0.70 -16.31
CA GLY A 360 -0.52 -1.54 -15.17
C GLY A 360 0.65 -2.19 -14.43
N ASP A 361 1.77 -2.43 -15.10
CA ASP A 361 2.95 -3.02 -14.47
C ASP A 361 3.66 -2.00 -13.56
N ILE A 362 4.37 -2.54 -12.59
CA ILE A 362 5.26 -1.80 -11.72
C ILE A 362 6.68 -2.30 -11.97
N ILE A 363 7.57 -1.39 -12.33
CA ILE A 363 8.96 -1.69 -12.59
C ILE A 363 9.87 -0.96 -11.61
N GLY A 364 10.98 -1.61 -11.27
CA GLY A 364 12.06 -1.00 -10.51
C GLY A 364 13.14 -0.47 -11.43
N ILE A 365 13.48 0.80 -11.31
CA ILE A 365 14.58 1.41 -12.05
C ILE A 365 15.70 1.86 -11.10
N HIS A 366 16.95 1.69 -11.52
CA HIS A 366 18.08 2.11 -10.70
C HIS A 366 18.12 3.63 -10.51
N ASN A 367 18.14 4.07 -9.26
CA ASN A 367 18.18 5.49 -8.90
C ASN A 367 19.58 5.90 -8.44
N HIS A 368 20.27 6.67 -9.27
CA HIS A 368 21.58 7.24 -8.95
C HIS A 368 21.50 8.58 -8.17
N GLY A 369 20.35 8.85 -7.49
CA GLY A 369 20.16 10.05 -6.65
C GLY A 369 19.48 11.22 -7.36
N THR A 370 18.95 11.02 -8.57
CA THR A 370 18.27 12.08 -9.34
C THR A 370 16.77 11.87 -9.48
N ILE A 371 16.29 10.67 -9.20
CA ILE A 371 14.87 10.32 -9.26
C ILE A 371 14.25 10.56 -7.88
N ARG A 372 13.09 11.20 -7.85
CA ARG A 372 12.29 11.47 -6.64
C ARG A 372 10.94 10.78 -6.75
N ILE A 373 10.30 10.57 -5.60
CA ILE A 373 8.89 10.19 -5.54
C ILE A 373 8.10 11.29 -6.26
N GLY A 374 7.11 10.91 -7.07
CA GLY A 374 6.34 11.83 -7.91
C GLY A 374 6.94 12.11 -9.28
N ASP A 375 8.21 11.81 -9.55
CA ASP A 375 8.79 12.02 -10.88
C ASP A 375 8.00 11.28 -11.95
N THR A 376 7.68 12.00 -13.01
CA THR A 376 7.03 11.48 -14.21
C THR A 376 8.03 11.28 -15.33
N PHE A 377 7.90 10.15 -16.01
CA PHE A 377 8.68 9.79 -17.19
C PHE A 377 7.76 9.59 -18.38
N THR A 378 8.10 10.21 -19.53
CA THR A 378 7.29 10.15 -20.75
C THR A 378 8.15 9.98 -22.01
N GLU A 379 7.55 9.62 -23.12
CA GLU A 379 8.17 9.71 -24.46
C GLU A 379 8.05 11.13 -25.03
N GLY A 380 8.54 12.13 -24.27
CA GLY A 380 8.71 13.51 -24.72
C GLY A 380 7.51 14.45 -24.45
N GLU A 381 6.43 13.98 -23.88
CA GLU A 381 5.30 14.82 -23.48
C GLU A 381 5.56 15.51 -22.13
N GLU A 382 5.26 16.81 -22.06
CA GLU A 382 5.40 17.62 -20.85
C GLU A 382 4.09 17.53 -20.03
N LEU A 383 3.94 16.45 -19.28
CA LEU A 383 2.83 16.24 -18.35
C LEU A 383 3.35 15.62 -17.05
N GLN A 384 2.65 15.88 -15.95
CA GLN A 384 3.01 15.35 -14.65
C GLN A 384 1.80 14.69 -13.99
N PHE A 385 1.97 13.47 -13.51
CA PHE A 385 0.93 12.78 -12.74
C PHE A 385 0.72 13.48 -11.40
N THR A 386 -0.55 13.66 -11.02
CA THR A 386 -0.97 14.35 -9.80
C THR A 386 -1.50 13.39 -8.73
N GLY A 387 -1.71 13.90 -7.53
CA GLY A 387 -2.31 13.15 -6.42
C GLY A 387 -1.34 12.22 -5.68
N ILE A 388 -0.03 12.43 -5.77
CA ILE A 388 0.96 11.72 -4.96
C ILE A 388 1.25 12.59 -3.73
N PRO A 389 0.69 12.24 -2.54
CA PRO A 389 0.72 13.14 -1.40
C PRO A 389 2.07 13.13 -0.69
N ASP A 390 2.46 14.31 -0.22
CA ASP A 390 3.48 14.53 0.79
C ASP A 390 2.82 15.20 2.00
N PHE A 391 2.92 14.63 3.19
CA PHE A 391 2.24 15.10 4.39
C PHE A 391 3.22 15.78 5.31
N ALA A 392 2.80 16.89 5.93
CA ALA A 392 3.59 17.49 6.99
C ALA A 392 3.66 16.56 8.21
N PRO A 393 4.85 16.37 8.80
CA PRO A 393 5.00 15.50 9.97
C PRO A 393 4.29 16.06 11.20
N GLU A 394 3.92 15.17 12.11
CA GLU A 394 3.21 15.50 13.34
C GLU A 394 4.10 15.38 14.59
N LEU A 395 5.18 14.63 14.50
CA LEU A 395 6.12 14.41 15.59
C LEU A 395 7.50 14.91 15.21
N PHE A 396 8.17 15.56 16.16
CA PHE A 396 9.47 16.17 15.91
C PHE A 396 10.49 15.80 16.98
N ARG A 397 11.74 15.55 16.54
CA ARG A 397 12.87 15.28 17.42
C ARG A 397 14.11 16.01 16.89
N ARG A 398 14.94 16.48 17.80
CA ARG A 398 16.27 16.98 17.48
C ARG A 398 17.24 15.81 17.36
N VAL A 399 18.05 15.83 16.31
CA VAL A 399 19.08 14.81 16.11
C VAL A 399 20.35 15.22 16.84
N ARG A 400 20.83 14.38 17.76
CA ARG A 400 22.09 14.53 18.46
C ARG A 400 23.07 13.44 18.03
N LEU A 401 24.13 13.86 17.38
CA LEU A 401 25.20 12.99 16.94
C LEU A 401 26.16 12.72 18.10
N LYS A 402 26.48 11.45 18.37
CA LYS A 402 27.44 11.10 19.42
C LYS A 402 28.88 11.40 19.02
N ASP A 403 29.22 11.17 17.74
CA ASP A 403 30.55 11.42 17.18
C ASP A 403 30.48 12.54 16.12
N PRO A 404 30.99 13.75 16.44
CA PRO A 404 30.97 14.89 15.52
C PRO A 404 31.62 14.61 14.16
N LEU A 405 32.57 13.68 14.07
CA LEU A 405 33.23 13.31 12.82
C LEU A 405 32.29 12.59 11.83
N LYS A 406 31.19 12.09 12.31
CA LYS A 406 30.16 11.41 11.49
C LYS A 406 29.09 12.35 10.91
N MET A 407 29.20 13.68 11.08
CA MET A 407 28.20 14.65 10.58
C MET A 407 27.91 14.48 9.09
N LYS A 408 28.93 14.29 8.25
CA LYS A 408 28.75 14.10 6.80
C LYS A 408 27.99 12.81 6.49
N ALA A 409 28.28 11.73 7.23
CA ALA A 409 27.57 10.45 7.09
C ALA A 409 26.12 10.55 7.59
N LEU A 410 25.88 11.28 8.68
CA LEU A 410 24.53 11.56 9.18
C LEU A 410 23.69 12.31 8.16
N LEU A 411 24.19 13.41 7.61
CA LEU A 411 23.45 14.20 6.62
C LEU A 411 23.13 13.36 5.39
N LYS A 412 24.10 12.60 4.86
CA LYS A 412 23.87 11.69 3.73
C LYS A 412 22.80 10.64 4.06
N GLY A 413 22.86 10.03 5.25
CA GLY A 413 21.87 9.03 5.68
C GLY A 413 20.48 9.63 5.80
N LEU A 414 20.33 10.79 6.43
CA LEU A 414 19.06 11.48 6.56
C LEU A 414 18.49 11.90 5.20
N GLU A 415 19.30 12.46 4.30
CA GLU A 415 18.88 12.81 2.94
C GLU A 415 18.31 11.59 2.20
N GLN A 416 19.02 10.46 2.25
CA GLN A 416 18.57 9.25 1.58
C GLN A 416 17.30 8.65 2.19
N LEU A 417 17.16 8.65 3.52
CA LEU A 417 15.95 8.20 4.20
C LEU A 417 14.75 9.11 3.93
N CYS A 418 14.98 10.42 3.77
CA CYS A 418 13.92 11.36 3.36
C CYS A 418 13.49 11.15 1.90
N GLU A 419 14.44 10.90 0.99
CA GLU A 419 14.13 10.59 -0.41
C GLU A 419 13.32 9.29 -0.56
N GLU A 420 13.46 8.35 0.36
CA GLU A 420 12.61 7.15 0.45
C GLU A 420 11.23 7.44 1.06
N GLY A 421 11.03 8.63 1.62
CA GLY A 421 9.81 9.01 2.33
C GLY A 421 9.65 8.34 3.70
N ALA A 422 10.73 7.79 4.27
CA ALA A 422 10.70 7.17 5.60
C ALA A 422 10.60 8.19 6.73
N THR A 423 11.01 9.44 6.47
CA THR A 423 11.02 10.55 7.42
C THR A 423 11.21 11.87 6.68
N GLN A 424 11.11 12.98 7.37
CA GLN A 424 11.48 14.30 6.85
C GLN A 424 12.50 14.96 7.79
N PHE A 425 13.43 15.75 7.26
CA PHE A 425 14.29 16.54 8.13
C PHE A 425 14.30 18.00 7.71
N PHE A 426 14.51 18.85 8.70
CA PHE A 426 14.46 20.30 8.59
C PHE A 426 15.75 20.91 9.11
N LYS A 427 16.30 21.85 8.33
CA LYS A 427 17.45 22.68 8.70
C LYS A 427 16.93 24.07 9.08
N PRO A 428 16.84 24.42 10.38
CA PRO A 428 16.43 25.76 10.80
C PRO A 428 17.29 26.84 10.15
N LEU A 429 16.67 28.00 9.85
CA LEU A 429 17.38 29.17 9.32
C LEU A 429 18.34 29.76 10.34
N ILE A 430 18.01 29.62 11.63
CA ILE A 430 18.85 30.06 12.76
C ILE A 430 19.28 28.82 13.55
N GLY A 431 20.59 28.65 13.75
CA GLY A 431 21.18 27.56 14.49
C GLY A 431 21.66 26.43 13.58
N ASN A 432 22.24 25.37 14.19
CA ASN A 432 22.82 24.23 13.50
C ASN A 432 22.12 22.91 13.85
N ASP A 433 21.00 22.97 14.55
CA ASP A 433 20.26 21.78 14.94
C ASP A 433 19.54 21.17 13.73
N LEU A 434 19.59 19.86 13.62
CA LEU A 434 18.78 19.11 12.66
C LEU A 434 17.51 18.65 13.37
N ILE A 435 16.36 18.97 12.80
CA ILE A 435 15.05 18.53 13.30
C ILE A 435 14.53 17.44 12.38
N LEU A 436 14.27 16.27 12.96
CA LEU A 436 13.65 15.15 12.27
C LEU A 436 12.15 15.20 12.51
N GLY A 437 11.37 15.05 11.43
CA GLY A 437 9.92 14.96 11.45
C GLY A 437 9.43 13.58 11.04
N ALA A 438 8.41 13.08 11.73
CA ALA A 438 7.78 11.79 11.46
C ALA A 438 6.27 11.86 11.67
N VAL A 439 5.53 10.95 11.06
CA VAL A 439 4.09 10.79 11.29
C VAL A 439 3.86 9.96 12.56
N GLY A 440 4.68 8.95 12.80
CA GLY A 440 4.56 8.06 13.95
C GLY A 440 5.87 7.85 14.71
N VAL A 441 5.74 7.38 15.95
CA VAL A 441 6.89 7.20 16.86
C VAL A 441 7.85 6.14 16.37
N LEU A 442 7.33 5.03 15.79
CA LEU A 442 8.17 3.93 15.30
C LEU A 442 9.09 4.34 14.15
N GLN A 443 8.73 5.38 13.38
CA GLN A 443 9.61 5.88 12.32
C GLN A 443 10.95 6.38 12.88
N PHE A 444 10.98 6.98 14.06
CA PHE A 444 12.25 7.38 14.70
C PHE A 444 13.13 6.17 15.02
N ASP A 445 12.54 5.07 15.51
CA ASP A 445 13.27 3.83 15.79
C ASP A 445 13.85 3.23 14.51
N VAL A 446 13.05 3.19 13.43
CA VAL A 446 13.47 2.74 12.10
C VAL A 446 14.64 3.58 11.58
N VAL A 447 14.51 4.89 11.62
CA VAL A 447 15.57 5.82 11.17
C VAL A 447 16.84 5.63 11.97
N LYS A 448 16.74 5.50 13.29
CA LYS A 448 17.90 5.28 14.16
C LYS A 448 18.62 3.98 13.86
N GLU A 449 17.88 2.88 13.70
CA GLU A 449 18.43 1.56 13.38
C GLU A 449 19.10 1.56 12.00
N ARG A 450 18.45 2.16 11.00
CA ARG A 450 18.99 2.28 9.64
C ARG A 450 20.23 3.18 9.58
N LEU A 451 20.26 4.31 10.30
CA LEU A 451 21.46 5.15 10.40
C LEU A 451 22.63 4.38 10.99
N LYS A 452 22.37 3.53 11.99
CA LYS A 452 23.39 2.71 12.62
C LYS A 452 23.88 1.56 11.72
N SER A 453 22.95 0.80 11.14
CA SER A 453 23.27 -0.41 10.35
C SER A 453 23.82 -0.08 8.97
N GLU A 454 23.25 0.91 8.27
CA GLU A 454 23.57 1.22 6.88
C GLU A 454 24.67 2.29 6.74
N TYR A 455 24.68 3.28 7.64
CA TYR A 455 25.59 4.44 7.56
C TYR A 455 26.67 4.45 8.63
N ASN A 456 26.62 3.51 9.61
CA ASN A 456 27.50 3.46 10.75
C ASN A 456 27.49 4.76 11.57
N VAL A 457 26.30 5.32 11.78
CA VAL A 457 26.05 6.55 12.53
C VAL A 457 25.25 6.23 13.77
N ASP A 458 25.82 6.52 14.94
CA ASP A 458 25.11 6.43 16.23
C ASP A 458 24.63 7.83 16.65
N CYS A 459 23.33 7.98 16.76
CA CYS A 459 22.67 9.23 17.15
C CYS A 459 21.61 9.01 18.21
N GLN A 460 21.21 10.10 18.86
CA GLN A 460 20.11 10.14 19.82
C GLN A 460 19.07 11.16 19.34
N PHE A 461 17.82 10.94 19.69
CA PHE A 461 16.73 11.84 19.40
C PHE A 461 16.23 12.47 20.69
N GLU A 462 16.23 13.80 20.73
CA GLU A 462 15.80 14.62 21.87
C GLU A 462 14.51 15.36 21.55
N GLY A 463 13.75 15.72 22.57
CA GLY A 463 12.59 16.59 22.41
C GLY A 463 12.97 17.95 21.84
N VAL A 464 12.12 18.50 21.00
CA VAL A 464 12.24 19.85 20.45
C VAL A 464 10.91 20.58 20.60
N ASN A 465 10.96 21.90 20.77
CA ASN A 465 9.75 22.71 20.87
C ASN A 465 9.19 23.03 19.48
N VAL A 466 8.68 22.01 18.80
CA VAL A 466 7.97 22.09 17.52
C VAL A 466 6.74 21.19 17.62
N ALA A 467 5.57 21.78 17.38
CA ALA A 467 4.28 21.09 17.44
C ALA A 467 3.73 20.74 16.04
N THR A 468 4.14 21.48 15.01
CA THR A 468 3.69 21.24 13.63
C THR A 468 4.59 21.93 12.62
N ALA A 469 4.60 21.45 11.41
CA ALA A 469 5.29 22.04 10.27
C ALA A 469 4.30 22.35 9.13
N ARG A 470 4.56 23.41 8.36
CA ARG A 470 3.76 23.79 7.18
C ARG A 470 4.68 24.32 6.09
N TRP A 471 4.48 23.86 4.86
CA TRP A 471 5.15 24.48 3.72
C TRP A 471 4.62 25.88 3.50
N VAL A 472 5.53 26.81 3.18
CA VAL A 472 5.23 28.23 3.04
C VAL A 472 5.20 28.58 1.55
N GLU A 473 4.08 29.11 1.10
CA GLU A 473 3.89 29.62 -0.24
C GLU A 473 3.48 31.09 -0.18
N ALA A 474 4.07 31.91 -1.03
CA ALA A 474 3.80 33.34 -1.10
C ALA A 474 3.40 33.73 -2.54
N PRO A 475 2.62 34.79 -2.71
CA PRO A 475 2.19 35.24 -4.04
C PRO A 475 3.35 35.73 -4.92
N ASP A 476 4.44 36.20 -4.31
CA ASP A 476 5.65 36.65 -4.99
C ASP A 476 6.90 36.58 -4.09
N ASP A 477 8.07 36.69 -4.69
CA ASP A 477 9.38 36.65 -3.99
C ASP A 477 9.53 37.79 -2.95
N LYS A 478 8.89 38.93 -3.15
CA LYS A 478 8.95 40.08 -2.22
C LYS A 478 8.18 39.78 -0.94
N ALA A 479 7.00 39.19 -1.08
CA ALA A 479 6.19 38.75 0.07
C ALA A 479 6.89 37.62 0.82
N LEU A 480 7.48 36.66 0.09
CA LEU A 480 8.24 35.57 0.69
C LEU A 480 9.43 36.08 1.49
N LYS A 481 10.20 37.01 0.93
CA LYS A 481 11.36 37.63 1.61
C LYS A 481 10.92 38.40 2.84
N ALA A 482 9.87 39.25 2.75
CA ALA A 482 9.36 40.02 3.86
C ALA A 482 8.84 39.13 5.00
N PHE A 483 8.21 37.99 4.67
CA PHE A 483 7.78 36.99 5.64
C PHE A 483 8.99 36.32 6.30
N THR A 484 9.96 35.89 5.49
CA THR A 484 11.18 35.20 5.96
C THR A 484 11.96 36.09 6.94
N ASP A 485 12.19 37.34 6.60
CA ASP A 485 12.96 38.28 7.45
C ASP A 485 12.34 38.49 8.85
N LYS A 486 11.00 38.40 8.95
CA LYS A 486 10.27 38.57 10.21
C LYS A 486 10.16 37.31 11.06
N ASN A 487 10.27 36.14 10.45
CA ASN A 487 9.93 34.85 11.08
C ASN A 487 11.10 33.87 11.13
N GLN A 488 12.35 34.29 10.92
CA GLN A 488 13.53 33.42 10.79
C GLN A 488 13.66 32.38 11.90
N ALA A 489 13.24 32.70 13.13
CA ALA A 489 13.36 31.81 14.28
C ALA A 489 12.47 30.55 14.17
N ASN A 490 11.38 30.64 13.40
CA ASN A 490 10.42 29.56 13.19
C ASN A 490 10.44 29.02 11.74
N LEU A 491 11.50 29.31 10.99
CA LEU A 491 11.64 28.88 9.62
C LEU A 491 12.78 27.88 9.47
N ALA A 492 12.58 26.91 8.60
CA ALA A 492 13.56 25.91 8.24
C ALA A 492 13.47 25.60 6.74
N HIS A 493 14.50 25.00 6.19
CA HIS A 493 14.44 24.34 4.89
C HIS A 493 14.25 22.84 5.07
N ASP A 494 13.34 22.26 4.29
CA ASP A 494 13.25 20.81 4.18
C ASP A 494 14.43 20.24 3.38
N HIS A 495 14.45 18.92 3.21
CA HIS A 495 15.54 18.24 2.49
C HIS A 495 15.57 18.56 0.96
N TYR A 496 14.49 19.12 0.41
CA TYR A 496 14.44 19.63 -0.96
C TYR A 496 14.81 21.13 -1.07
N GLY A 497 15.07 21.80 0.07
CA GLY A 497 15.40 23.21 0.13
C GLY A 497 14.19 24.14 0.14
N GLN A 498 12.98 23.60 0.30
CA GLN A 498 11.76 24.40 0.37
C GLN A 498 11.58 25.00 1.77
N LEU A 499 10.99 26.19 1.82
CA LEU A 499 10.76 26.91 3.06
C LEU A 499 9.58 26.30 3.83
N VAL A 500 9.82 26.03 5.11
CA VAL A 500 8.84 25.43 6.02
C VAL A 500 8.75 26.26 7.29
N TYR A 501 7.54 26.56 7.72
CA TYR A 501 7.26 27.13 9.02
C TYR A 501 7.15 26.02 10.07
N VAL A 502 8.05 26.02 11.03
CA VAL A 502 8.11 25.04 12.14
C VAL A 502 7.55 25.70 13.40
N ALA A 503 6.26 25.51 13.65
CA ALA A 503 5.55 26.21 14.71
C ALA A 503 5.75 25.54 16.08
N PRO A 504 6.06 26.32 17.14
CA PRO A 504 6.18 25.79 18.49
C PRO A 504 4.84 25.34 19.09
N SER A 505 3.73 25.85 18.59
CA SER A 505 2.37 25.43 18.97
C SER A 505 1.38 25.67 17.82
N ARG A 506 0.23 24.99 17.86
CA ARG A 506 -0.86 25.23 16.92
C ARG A 506 -1.43 26.65 17.01
N VAL A 507 -1.48 27.22 18.22
CA VAL A 507 -1.89 28.59 18.44
C VAL A 507 -0.92 29.57 17.78
N ASN A 508 0.38 29.31 17.88
CA ASN A 508 1.40 30.14 17.22
C ASN A 508 1.22 30.10 15.68
N LEU A 509 0.95 28.94 15.11
CA LEU A 509 0.65 28.82 13.68
C LEU A 509 -0.57 29.65 13.30
N GLN A 510 -1.68 29.53 14.03
CA GLN A 510 -2.91 30.29 13.79
C GLN A 510 -2.68 31.80 13.83
N LEU A 511 -2.00 32.29 14.86
CA LEU A 511 -1.68 33.72 14.98
C LEU A 511 -0.78 34.21 13.83
N THR A 512 0.11 33.35 13.34
CA THR A 512 0.97 33.70 12.20
C THR A 512 0.18 33.73 10.90
N GLN A 513 -0.77 32.82 10.69
CA GLN A 513 -1.69 32.86 9.57
C GLN A 513 -2.55 34.13 9.56
N GLU A 514 -3.09 34.52 10.72
CA GLU A 514 -3.89 35.73 10.85
C GLU A 514 -3.07 37.02 10.56
N ARG A 515 -1.79 37.02 10.92
CA ARG A 515 -0.87 38.18 10.68
C ARG A 515 -0.36 38.26 9.24
N HIS A 516 -0.40 37.15 8.52
CA HIS A 516 0.11 37.04 7.16
C HIS A 516 -0.93 36.34 6.25
N PRO A 517 -2.06 37.01 5.98
CA PRO A 517 -3.16 36.40 5.20
C PRO A 517 -2.79 36.08 3.75
N ASP A 518 -1.75 36.77 3.22
CA ASP A 518 -1.26 36.52 1.84
C ASP A 518 -0.29 35.33 1.75
N ILE A 519 0.06 34.71 2.88
CA ILE A 519 0.95 33.55 2.94
C ILE A 519 0.13 32.28 3.17
N THR A 520 0.32 31.30 2.31
CA THR A 520 -0.29 29.98 2.46
C THR A 520 0.60 29.07 3.31
N PHE A 521 -0.01 28.33 4.25
CA PHE A 521 0.65 27.37 5.13
C PHE A 521 0.05 25.98 4.85
N ALA A 522 0.65 25.26 3.91
CA ALA A 522 0.14 23.97 3.44
C ALA A 522 0.50 22.83 4.40
N ALA A 523 -0.50 22.01 4.78
CA ALA A 523 -0.32 20.80 5.57
C ALA A 523 0.02 19.59 4.68
N THR A 524 -0.41 19.63 3.43
CA THR A 524 -0.16 18.63 2.40
C THR A 524 0.22 19.35 1.12
N ARG A 525 1.01 18.69 0.31
CA ARG A 525 1.32 19.13 -1.05
C ARG A 525 1.38 17.94 -1.97
N ASP A 526 1.24 18.15 -3.26
CA ASP A 526 1.68 17.17 -4.24
C ASP A 526 3.21 17.15 -4.27
N HIS A 527 3.81 15.98 -4.36
CA HIS A 527 5.25 15.77 -4.19
C HIS A 527 6.14 16.63 -5.09
N LEU A 528 5.55 17.24 -6.13
CA LEU A 528 6.24 18.04 -7.14
C LEU A 528 5.52 19.36 -7.48
N ALA A 529 4.63 19.81 -6.60
CA ALA A 529 4.04 21.15 -6.76
C ALA A 529 5.04 22.26 -6.42
#